data_c574f449236522a1333bb07f5dc91515
#
_entry.id   c574f449236522a1333bb07f5dc91515
#
_cell.length_a   1.000
_cell.length_b   1.000
_cell.length_c   1.000
_cell.angle_alpha   90.00
_cell.angle_beta   90.00
_cell.angle_gamma   90.00
#
_symmetry.space_group_name_H-M   'P 1'
#
loop_
_entity.id
_entity.type
_entity.pdbx_description
1 polymer ?
#
loop_
_entity_poly.entity_id
_entity_poly.type
_entity_poly.pdbx_seq_one_letter_code
_entity_poly.pdbx_strand_id
1 'polypeptide(L)'
;MRFHSLLKAGLLSLGLATIATSAKAQGSAVVSHDEWLTGGGTFGAHEQQFLTNVLGFFNVSSGNVLIYSNNGFLTNSAFTNFLTSAGLTVTVNDAAASFTGYNVVFGGGNQTQNGAGLASYVLGGGHVFYEGGTGTGGPAIEAQYSDPFLNALGLAFAPTYNGLGTVNTSGYAAQGPYGAPLFTGVSDVYANNGNNIVAAAPVSGVATQIFNDANGNGTFAVAQVVTATPEPASLVLLATGLLGLVPAVRRRSRS
;
A
#
# COMPACT_ATOMS: atom_id res chain seq x y z
N MET A 1 60.29 8.56 2.54
CA MET A 1 59.20 9.35 1.93
C MET A 1 58.06 8.48 1.32
N ARG A 2 57.53 7.49 2.04
CA ARG A 2 56.44 6.60 1.52
C ARG A 2 55.27 6.40 2.47
N PHE A 3 55.27 7.00 3.66
CA PHE A 3 54.19 6.82 4.65
C PHE A 3 53.02 7.79 4.51
N HIS A 4 53.19 8.92 3.84
CA HIS A 4 52.14 9.96 3.71
C HIS A 4 51.10 9.69 2.61
N SER A 5 51.37 8.78 1.66
CA SER A 5 50.45 8.44 0.56
C SER A 5 49.41 7.41 0.95
N LEU A 6 49.72 6.52 1.91
CA LEU A 6 48.79 5.50 2.40
C LEU A 6 47.72 6.06 3.35
N LEU A 7 48.03 7.12 4.13
CA LEU A 7 47.06 7.75 5.00
C LEU A 7 45.98 8.54 4.21
N LYS A 8 46.32 9.08 3.04
CA LYS A 8 45.37 9.81 2.19
C LYS A 8 44.39 8.91 1.42
N ALA A 9 44.79 7.69 1.11
CA ALA A 9 43.93 6.71 0.48
C ALA A 9 42.93 6.06 1.46
N GLY A 10 43.34 5.90 2.73
CA GLY A 10 42.51 5.35 3.81
C GLY A 10 41.37 6.28 4.25
N LEU A 11 41.58 7.60 4.20
CA LEU A 11 40.55 8.57 4.57
C LEU A 11 39.46 8.75 3.48
N LEU A 12 39.77 8.48 2.20
CA LEU A 12 38.76 8.51 1.14
C LEU A 12 37.83 7.29 1.15
N SER A 13 38.30 6.15 1.62
CA SER A 13 37.49 4.94 1.70
C SER A 13 36.55 4.90 2.92
N LEU A 14 36.87 5.64 3.99
CA LEU A 14 36.00 5.73 5.18
C LEU A 14 34.80 6.67 4.97
N GLY A 15 34.89 7.62 4.06
CA GLY A 15 33.79 8.57 3.77
C GLY A 15 32.66 8.03 2.90
N LEU A 16 32.89 6.90 2.20
CA LEU A 16 31.86 6.30 1.31
C LEU A 16 30.97 5.26 2.00
N ALA A 17 31.28 4.84 3.22
CA ALA A 17 30.58 3.74 3.89
C ALA A 17 29.31 4.16 4.67
N THR A 18 28.94 5.46 4.69
CA THR A 18 27.90 5.94 5.62
C THR A 18 26.61 6.46 4.94
N ILE A 19 26.41 6.24 3.65
CA ILE A 19 25.14 6.61 3.00
C ILE A 19 24.42 5.34 2.54
N ALA A 20 24.25 4.38 3.44
CA ALA A 20 23.17 3.42 3.32
C ALA A 20 21.94 4.05 3.99
N THR A 21 21.21 4.88 3.27
CA THR A 21 19.85 5.21 3.67
C THR A 21 19.07 3.91 3.64
N SER A 22 18.67 3.42 4.82
CA SER A 22 17.74 2.28 4.90
C SER A 22 16.53 2.63 4.02
N ALA A 23 16.31 1.85 2.97
CA ALA A 23 15.07 1.96 2.20
C ALA A 23 13.92 1.76 3.20
N LYS A 24 13.12 2.78 3.44
CA LYS A 24 11.90 2.62 4.23
C LYS A 24 11.01 1.62 3.51
N ALA A 25 10.39 0.72 4.25
CA ALA A 25 9.37 -0.16 3.71
C ALA A 25 8.32 0.71 2.99
N GLN A 26 7.92 0.28 1.81
CA GLN A 26 6.99 1.01 0.97
C GLN A 26 5.57 0.69 1.44
N GLY A 27 4.95 1.60 2.20
CA GLY A 27 3.58 1.43 2.68
C GLY A 27 2.58 1.43 1.53
N SER A 28 1.49 0.70 1.69
CA SER A 28 0.45 0.61 0.65
C SER A 28 -0.93 0.38 1.25
N ALA A 29 -1.94 0.88 0.55
CA ALA A 29 -3.33 0.56 0.80
C ALA A 29 -3.94 -0.07 -0.45
N VAL A 30 -4.74 -1.12 -0.27
CA VAL A 30 -5.67 -1.65 -1.26
C VAL A 30 -7.07 -1.39 -0.74
N VAL A 31 -7.91 -0.77 -1.58
CA VAL A 31 -9.27 -0.36 -1.21
C VAL A 31 -10.26 -1.14 -2.07
N SER A 32 -11.23 -1.76 -1.44
CA SER A 32 -12.42 -2.34 -2.09
C SER A 32 -13.61 -1.40 -1.88
N HIS A 33 -14.45 -1.29 -2.89
CA HIS A 33 -15.68 -0.50 -2.82
C HIS A 33 -16.76 -1.13 -1.95
N ASP A 34 -16.65 -2.45 -1.64
CA ASP A 34 -17.71 -3.23 -0.99
C ASP A 34 -17.15 -4.26 -0.01
N GLU A 35 -17.87 -4.49 1.09
CA GLU A 35 -17.54 -5.45 2.16
C GLU A 35 -17.88 -6.91 1.82
N TRP A 36 -18.76 -7.12 0.85
CA TRP A 36 -19.22 -8.47 0.50
C TRP A 36 -18.11 -9.36 -0.04
N LEU A 37 -16.99 -8.75 -0.44
CA LEU A 37 -15.78 -9.47 -0.81
C LEU A 37 -15.25 -10.37 0.33
N THR A 38 -15.42 -9.96 1.60
CA THR A 38 -15.06 -10.76 2.78
C THR A 38 -16.25 -11.47 3.43
N GLY A 39 -17.45 -11.30 2.88
CA GLY A 39 -18.70 -11.84 3.42
C GLY A 39 -18.73 -13.36 3.51
N GLY A 40 -19.08 -13.89 4.69
CA GLY A 40 -19.01 -15.33 4.96
C GLY A 40 -19.77 -16.24 3.97
N GLY A 41 -20.89 -15.76 3.39
CA GLY A 41 -21.67 -16.52 2.40
C GLY A 41 -21.19 -16.35 0.95
N THR A 42 -20.37 -15.35 0.68
CA THR A 42 -19.86 -15.00 -0.65
C THR A 42 -18.35 -15.18 -0.77
N PHE A 43 -17.67 -15.46 0.32
CA PHE A 43 -16.23 -15.64 0.40
C PHE A 43 -15.78 -16.95 -0.27
N GLY A 44 -15.79 -16.91 -1.61
CA GLY A 44 -15.48 -18.03 -2.49
C GLY A 44 -14.01 -18.09 -2.93
N ALA A 45 -13.76 -18.86 -3.99
CA ALA A 45 -12.41 -19.11 -4.48
C ALA A 45 -11.79 -17.85 -5.09
N HIS A 46 -12.55 -16.99 -5.76
CA HIS A 46 -12.04 -15.77 -6.39
C HIS A 46 -11.71 -14.69 -5.35
N GLU A 47 -12.54 -14.53 -4.33
CA GLU A 47 -12.29 -13.63 -3.22
C GLU A 47 -11.04 -14.04 -2.44
N GLN A 48 -10.89 -15.34 -2.17
CA GLN A 48 -9.68 -15.89 -1.52
C GLN A 48 -8.44 -15.72 -2.39
N GLN A 49 -8.55 -15.92 -3.72
CA GLN A 49 -7.43 -15.69 -4.63
C GLN A 49 -7.05 -14.20 -4.66
N PHE A 50 -8.03 -13.30 -4.72
CA PHE A 50 -7.77 -11.86 -4.67
C PHE A 50 -7.06 -11.46 -3.38
N LEU A 51 -7.54 -11.91 -2.22
CA LEU A 51 -6.91 -11.61 -0.92
C LEU A 51 -5.52 -12.27 -0.77
N THR A 52 -5.31 -13.44 -1.37
CA THR A 52 -3.97 -14.04 -1.48
C THR A 52 -3.03 -13.15 -2.28
N ASN A 53 -3.52 -12.59 -3.39
CA ASN A 53 -2.77 -11.64 -4.20
C ASN A 53 -2.49 -10.33 -3.43
N VAL A 54 -3.46 -9.83 -2.65
CA VAL A 54 -3.28 -8.65 -1.78
C VAL A 54 -2.19 -8.89 -0.74
N LEU A 55 -2.20 -10.03 -0.06
CA LEU A 55 -1.13 -10.40 0.88
C LEU A 55 0.23 -10.51 0.18
N GLY A 56 0.27 -11.09 -1.03
CA GLY A 56 1.46 -11.15 -1.87
C GLY A 56 1.96 -9.75 -2.29
N PHE A 57 1.04 -8.85 -2.67
CA PHE A 57 1.34 -7.46 -3.00
C PHE A 57 1.93 -6.69 -1.82
N PHE A 58 1.44 -6.95 -0.60
CA PHE A 58 1.97 -6.41 0.64
C PHE A 58 3.28 -7.10 1.09
N ASN A 59 3.70 -8.15 0.40
CA ASN A 59 4.84 -9.00 0.77
C ASN A 59 4.70 -9.57 2.19
N VAL A 60 3.50 -10.01 2.55
CA VAL A 60 3.16 -10.56 3.87
C VAL A 60 2.76 -12.02 3.72
N SER A 61 3.58 -12.92 4.28
CA SER A 61 3.36 -14.37 4.31
C SER A 61 3.24 -14.94 5.73
N SER A 62 3.45 -14.10 6.75
CA SER A 62 3.33 -14.46 8.17
C SER A 62 3.29 -13.18 9.02
N GLY A 63 3.00 -13.33 10.31
CA GLY A 63 3.03 -12.22 11.26
C GLY A 63 1.64 -11.81 11.76
N ASN A 64 1.56 -10.64 12.36
CA ASN A 64 0.37 -10.17 13.05
C ASN A 64 -0.54 -9.37 12.11
N VAL A 65 -1.82 -9.67 12.14
CA VAL A 65 -2.88 -8.95 11.41
C VAL A 65 -3.87 -8.39 12.40
N LEU A 66 -4.27 -7.14 12.18
CA LEU A 66 -5.37 -6.51 12.89
C LEU A 66 -6.60 -6.42 11.98
N ILE A 67 -7.72 -6.93 12.43
CA ILE A 67 -9.04 -6.58 11.91
C ILE A 67 -9.55 -5.40 12.74
N TYR A 68 -9.44 -4.20 12.17
CA TYR A 68 -9.85 -2.94 12.76
C TYR A 68 -11.25 -2.58 12.31
N SER A 69 -12.21 -3.41 12.72
CA SER A 69 -13.60 -3.28 12.33
C SER A 69 -14.52 -3.96 13.34
N ASN A 70 -15.73 -3.46 13.47
CA ASN A 70 -16.85 -4.13 14.12
C ASN A 70 -17.87 -4.67 13.09
N ASN A 71 -17.56 -4.57 11.81
CA ASN A 71 -18.39 -5.08 10.75
C ASN A 71 -18.36 -6.61 10.68
N GLY A 72 -19.54 -7.23 10.56
CA GLY A 72 -19.71 -8.68 10.57
C GLY A 72 -19.08 -9.38 9.38
N PHE A 73 -18.85 -8.70 8.25
CA PHE A 73 -18.20 -9.28 7.08
C PHE A 73 -16.68 -9.42 7.29
N LEU A 74 -16.02 -8.40 7.82
CA LEU A 74 -14.60 -8.47 8.17
C LEU A 74 -14.31 -9.36 9.39
N THR A 75 -15.27 -9.52 10.30
CA THR A 75 -15.07 -10.29 11.55
C THR A 75 -15.58 -11.72 11.49
N ASN A 76 -16.16 -12.18 10.35
CA ASN A 76 -16.69 -13.52 10.22
C ASN A 76 -15.61 -14.62 10.24
N SER A 77 -16.04 -15.84 10.59
CA SER A 77 -15.13 -16.98 10.74
C SER A 77 -14.52 -17.45 9.41
N ALA A 78 -15.20 -17.28 8.28
CA ALA A 78 -14.65 -17.72 6.99
C ALA A 78 -13.42 -16.90 6.63
N PHE A 79 -13.50 -15.59 6.77
CA PHE A 79 -12.40 -14.67 6.51
C PHE A 79 -11.26 -14.82 7.54
N THR A 80 -11.57 -14.86 8.85
CA THR A 80 -10.55 -15.01 9.89
C THR A 80 -9.82 -16.36 9.82
N ASN A 81 -10.52 -17.45 9.46
CA ASN A 81 -9.91 -18.76 9.22
C ASN A 81 -9.02 -18.75 7.97
N PHE A 82 -9.42 -18.06 6.91
CA PHE A 82 -8.57 -17.88 5.72
C PHE A 82 -7.23 -17.21 6.10
N LEU A 83 -7.25 -16.10 6.83
CA LEU A 83 -6.05 -15.40 7.28
C LEU A 83 -5.16 -16.29 8.16
N THR A 84 -5.79 -17.02 9.10
CA THR A 84 -5.06 -17.97 9.97
C THR A 84 -4.44 -19.11 9.18
N SER A 85 -5.16 -19.65 8.19
CA SER A 85 -4.66 -20.71 7.30
C SER A 85 -3.52 -20.22 6.39
N ALA A 86 -3.48 -18.92 6.10
CA ALA A 86 -2.37 -18.27 5.40
C ALA A 86 -1.14 -18.02 6.30
N GLY A 87 -1.14 -18.49 7.56
CA GLY A 87 -0.01 -18.38 8.49
C GLY A 87 0.02 -17.07 9.29
N LEU A 88 -1.10 -16.34 9.36
CA LEU A 88 -1.20 -15.06 10.06
C LEU A 88 -1.80 -15.23 11.45
N THR A 89 -1.34 -14.40 12.39
CA THR A 89 -1.93 -14.29 13.74
C THR A 89 -2.95 -13.16 13.73
N VAL A 90 -4.23 -13.49 13.84
CA VAL A 90 -5.33 -12.54 13.71
C VAL A 90 -5.75 -11.98 15.06
N THR A 91 -5.81 -10.65 15.16
CA THR A 91 -6.41 -9.90 16.27
C THR A 91 -7.62 -9.13 15.75
N VAL A 92 -8.76 -9.25 16.41
CA VAL A 92 -9.95 -8.43 16.13
C VAL A 92 -10.06 -7.37 17.22
N ASN A 93 -9.96 -6.10 16.86
CA ASN A 93 -10.06 -4.98 17.79
C ASN A 93 -10.44 -3.69 17.05
N ASP A 94 -11.69 -3.29 17.11
CA ASP A 94 -12.24 -2.10 16.48
C ASP A 94 -11.91 -0.78 17.22
N ALA A 95 -11.33 -0.88 18.42
CA ALA A 95 -10.92 0.25 19.26
C ALA A 95 -9.39 0.34 19.41
N ALA A 96 -8.62 -0.26 18.51
CA ALA A 96 -7.17 -0.23 18.61
C ALA A 96 -6.63 1.21 18.53
N ALA A 97 -5.87 1.61 19.55
CA ALA A 97 -5.26 2.94 19.63
C ALA A 97 -3.99 3.08 18.78
N SER A 98 -3.38 1.97 18.39
CA SER A 98 -2.14 1.93 17.61
C SER A 98 -2.14 0.77 16.62
N PHE A 99 -1.53 0.99 15.48
CA PHE A 99 -1.33 -0.02 14.43
C PHE A 99 0.10 -0.58 14.40
N THR A 100 0.95 -0.10 15.30
CA THR A 100 2.35 -0.56 15.42
C THR A 100 2.40 -2.04 15.81
N GLY A 101 3.26 -2.81 15.15
CA GLY A 101 3.43 -4.24 15.44
C GLY A 101 2.53 -5.16 14.62
N TYR A 102 1.62 -4.61 13.81
CA TYR A 102 0.89 -5.36 12.81
C TYR A 102 1.57 -5.26 11.44
N ASN A 103 1.53 -6.35 10.67
CA ASN A 103 2.02 -6.40 9.30
C ASN A 103 0.98 -5.87 8.30
N VAL A 104 -0.30 -6.13 8.60
CA VAL A 104 -1.46 -5.66 7.82
C VAL A 104 -2.58 -5.26 8.77
N VAL A 105 -3.30 -4.21 8.40
CA VAL A 105 -4.58 -3.84 9.00
C VAL A 105 -5.69 -4.02 7.97
N PHE A 106 -6.72 -4.77 8.32
CA PHE A 106 -7.99 -4.85 7.58
C PHE A 106 -8.99 -3.94 8.26
N GLY A 107 -9.54 -2.97 7.54
CA GLY A 107 -10.43 -1.94 8.08
C GLY A 107 -11.63 -1.66 7.20
N GLY A 108 -12.65 -1.04 7.79
CA GLY A 108 -13.90 -0.65 7.17
C GLY A 108 -15.07 -0.76 8.16
N GLY A 109 -16.19 -0.08 7.86
CA GLY A 109 -17.44 -0.21 8.62
C GLY A 109 -17.44 0.30 10.05
N ASN A 110 -16.43 1.03 10.49
CA ASN A 110 -16.32 1.56 11.83
C ASN A 110 -16.37 3.10 11.81
N GLN A 111 -17.49 3.70 12.21
CA GLN A 111 -17.68 5.16 12.23
C GLN A 111 -16.75 5.90 13.19
N THR A 112 -16.24 5.23 14.21
CA THR A 112 -15.33 5.81 15.21
C THR A 112 -13.86 5.50 14.93
N GLN A 113 -13.54 5.00 13.75
CA GLN A 113 -12.20 4.61 13.39
C GLN A 113 -11.21 5.79 13.42
N ASN A 114 -9.97 5.48 13.78
CA ASN A 114 -8.85 6.42 13.69
C ASN A 114 -8.29 6.48 12.26
N GLY A 115 -9.02 7.12 11.34
CA GLY A 115 -8.62 7.23 9.93
C GLY A 115 -7.28 7.94 9.74
N ALA A 116 -7.01 9.01 10.50
CA ALA A 116 -5.72 9.71 10.46
C ALA A 116 -4.56 8.82 10.94
N GLY A 117 -4.81 7.98 11.95
CA GLY A 117 -3.84 6.99 12.42
C GLY A 117 -3.55 5.91 11.38
N LEU A 118 -4.60 5.41 10.68
CA LEU A 118 -4.44 4.48 9.56
C LEU A 118 -3.61 5.10 8.42
N ALA A 119 -3.88 6.37 8.06
CA ALA A 119 -3.10 7.08 7.06
C ALA A 119 -1.63 7.19 7.47
N SER A 120 -1.38 7.61 8.72
CA SER A 120 -0.02 7.71 9.26
C SER A 120 0.71 6.36 9.26
N TYR A 121 -0.01 5.26 9.53
CA TYR A 121 0.54 3.91 9.49
C TYR A 121 0.97 3.54 8.05
N VAL A 122 0.15 3.79 7.03
CA VAL A 122 0.50 3.56 5.62
C VAL A 122 1.67 4.45 5.19
N LEU A 123 1.61 5.75 5.49
CA LEU A 123 2.69 6.70 5.17
C LEU A 123 4.01 6.36 5.87
N GLY A 124 3.95 5.64 6.98
CA GLY A 124 5.10 5.12 7.74
C GLY A 124 5.65 3.78 7.24
N GLY A 125 5.03 3.16 6.22
CA GLY A 125 5.48 1.88 5.64
C GLY A 125 4.59 0.68 5.97
N GLY A 126 3.44 0.89 6.64
CA GLY A 126 2.45 -0.15 6.93
C GLY A 126 1.54 -0.48 5.74
N HIS A 127 0.76 -1.55 5.87
CA HIS A 127 -0.16 -2.03 4.85
C HIS A 127 -1.60 -2.06 5.35
N VAL A 128 -2.53 -1.56 4.55
CA VAL A 128 -3.96 -1.54 4.88
C VAL A 128 -4.77 -2.12 3.72
N PHE A 129 -5.65 -3.07 4.02
CA PHE A 129 -6.78 -3.40 3.18
C PHE A 129 -8.03 -2.74 3.75
N TYR A 130 -8.75 -1.97 2.94
CA TYR A 130 -9.87 -1.16 3.41
C TYR A 130 -11.12 -1.38 2.56
N GLU A 131 -12.26 -1.63 3.21
CA GLU A 131 -13.53 -1.90 2.55
C GLU A 131 -14.54 -0.77 2.78
N GLY A 132 -15.22 -0.38 1.70
CA GLY A 132 -16.43 0.43 1.70
C GLY A 132 -17.69 -0.43 1.61
N GLY A 133 -18.84 0.21 1.34
CA GLY A 133 -20.10 -0.49 1.12
C GLY A 133 -20.65 -1.21 2.34
N THR A 134 -20.21 -0.84 3.52
CA THR A 134 -20.50 -1.56 4.78
C THR A 134 -21.91 -1.31 5.33
N GLY A 135 -22.68 -0.43 4.69
CA GLY A 135 -24.01 -0.05 5.14
C GLY A 135 -24.05 0.80 6.41
N THR A 136 -22.90 1.05 7.03
CA THR A 136 -22.79 1.71 8.34
C THR A 136 -23.12 3.19 8.24
N GLY A 137 -24.34 3.58 8.62
CA GLY A 137 -24.85 4.95 8.54
C GLY A 137 -25.26 5.41 7.15
N GLY A 138 -25.11 4.54 6.13
CA GLY A 138 -25.39 4.83 4.73
C GLY A 138 -24.21 5.47 3.99
N PRO A 139 -24.27 5.58 2.65
CA PRO A 139 -23.10 5.86 1.81
C PRO A 139 -22.44 7.21 2.08
N ALA A 140 -23.22 8.24 2.41
CA ALA A 140 -22.67 9.58 2.68
C ALA A 140 -21.93 9.64 4.03
N ILE A 141 -22.42 8.96 5.06
CA ILE A 141 -21.75 8.88 6.36
C ILE A 141 -20.51 8.01 6.24
N GLU A 142 -20.59 6.92 5.46
CA GLU A 142 -19.47 6.03 5.18
C GLU A 142 -18.32 6.76 4.46
N ALA A 143 -18.62 7.54 3.44
CA ALA A 143 -17.65 8.41 2.80
C ALA A 143 -17.01 9.37 3.82
N GLN A 144 -17.82 10.04 4.64
CA GLN A 144 -17.37 11.03 5.61
C GLN A 144 -16.39 10.46 6.64
N TYR A 145 -16.67 9.29 7.24
CA TYR A 145 -15.77 8.73 8.25
C TYR A 145 -14.53 8.07 7.64
N SER A 146 -14.58 7.71 6.35
CA SER A 146 -13.43 7.17 5.61
C SER A 146 -12.48 8.25 5.09
N ASP A 147 -12.96 9.48 4.92
CA ASP A 147 -12.20 10.61 4.37
C ASP A 147 -10.85 10.87 5.09
N PRO A 148 -10.75 10.86 6.43
CA PRO A 148 -9.47 11.10 7.09
C PRO A 148 -8.37 10.09 6.71
N PHE A 149 -8.76 8.87 6.31
CA PHE A 149 -7.84 7.85 5.81
C PHE A 149 -7.61 8.00 4.29
N LEU A 150 -8.69 7.98 3.51
CA LEU A 150 -8.61 7.91 2.05
C LEU A 150 -8.04 9.19 1.43
N ASN A 151 -8.48 10.37 1.89
CA ASN A 151 -8.01 11.66 1.36
C ASN A 151 -6.51 11.87 1.61
N ALA A 152 -5.99 11.38 2.73
CA ALA A 152 -4.55 11.41 2.99
C ALA A 152 -3.72 10.52 2.02
N LEU A 153 -4.40 9.66 1.26
CA LEU A 153 -3.80 8.80 0.25
C LEU A 153 -4.21 9.19 -1.19
N GLY A 154 -4.95 10.30 -1.38
CA GLY A 154 -5.39 10.76 -2.70
C GLY A 154 -6.61 10.02 -3.26
N LEU A 155 -7.36 9.34 -2.40
CA LEU A 155 -8.58 8.60 -2.72
C LEU A 155 -9.77 9.12 -1.90
N ALA A 156 -11.00 8.82 -2.32
CA ALA A 156 -12.21 9.06 -1.55
C ALA A 156 -13.29 8.03 -1.94
N PHE A 157 -14.29 7.86 -1.08
CA PHE A 157 -15.53 7.21 -1.46
C PHE A 157 -16.55 8.24 -1.96
N ALA A 158 -17.27 7.92 -3.03
CA ALA A 158 -18.45 8.70 -3.42
C ALA A 158 -19.56 8.53 -2.36
N PRO A 159 -20.39 9.58 -2.14
CA PRO A 159 -21.43 9.55 -1.10
C PRO A 159 -22.70 8.79 -1.56
N THR A 160 -22.57 7.90 -2.54
CA THR A 160 -23.67 7.09 -3.11
C THR A 160 -23.18 5.68 -3.39
N TYR A 161 -24.06 4.70 -3.21
CA TYR A 161 -23.79 3.33 -3.62
C TYR A 161 -23.97 3.15 -5.12
N ASN A 162 -23.22 2.21 -5.71
CA ASN A 162 -23.21 1.95 -7.14
C ASN A 162 -24.19 0.86 -7.60
N GLY A 163 -24.78 0.09 -6.67
CA GLY A 163 -25.75 -0.96 -7.00
C GLY A 163 -25.18 -2.14 -7.79
N LEU A 164 -23.86 -2.34 -7.77
CA LEU A 164 -23.23 -3.46 -8.43
C LEU A 164 -23.52 -4.77 -7.67
N GLY A 165 -23.71 -5.87 -8.42
CA GLY A 165 -23.76 -7.21 -7.87
C GLY A 165 -22.38 -7.86 -7.90
N THR A 166 -22.05 -8.56 -9.00
CA THR A 166 -20.70 -9.13 -9.19
C THR A 166 -19.86 -8.19 -10.05
N VAL A 167 -18.63 -7.95 -9.66
CA VAL A 167 -17.65 -7.17 -10.42
C VAL A 167 -16.82 -8.11 -11.28
N ASN A 168 -16.87 -7.92 -12.60
CA ASN A 168 -16.00 -8.62 -13.53
C ASN A 168 -14.61 -7.97 -13.50
N THR A 169 -13.61 -8.72 -13.02
CA THR A 169 -12.22 -8.26 -12.86
C THR A 169 -11.27 -8.82 -13.93
N SER A 170 -11.77 -9.60 -14.91
CA SER A 170 -10.93 -10.29 -15.90
C SER A 170 -10.01 -9.36 -16.71
N GLY A 171 -10.39 -8.09 -16.88
CA GLY A 171 -9.58 -7.07 -17.55
C GLY A 171 -8.63 -6.29 -16.63
N TYR A 172 -8.76 -6.43 -15.31
CA TYR A 172 -8.02 -5.60 -14.35
C TYR A 172 -6.53 -5.94 -14.30
N ALA A 173 -6.17 -7.20 -14.48
CA ALA A 173 -4.77 -7.62 -14.49
C ALA A 173 -3.91 -6.90 -15.54
N ALA A 174 -4.52 -6.41 -16.63
CA ALA A 174 -3.84 -5.65 -17.68
C ALA A 174 -3.80 -4.12 -17.40
N GLN A 175 -4.43 -3.65 -16.32
CA GLN A 175 -4.52 -2.22 -16.01
C GLN A 175 -3.35 -1.78 -15.11
N GLY A 176 -2.49 -0.93 -15.63
CA GLY A 176 -1.42 -0.26 -14.89
C GLY A 176 -0.45 -1.19 -14.14
N PRO A 177 0.36 -0.65 -13.26
CA PRO A 177 1.40 -1.42 -12.58
C PRO A 177 0.87 -2.35 -11.47
N TYR A 178 -0.32 -2.09 -10.93
CA TYR A 178 -0.88 -2.84 -9.81
C TYR A 178 -1.90 -3.91 -10.24
N GLY A 179 -2.33 -3.91 -11.51
CA GLY A 179 -3.34 -4.84 -12.01
C GLY A 179 -2.90 -6.30 -11.93
N ALA A 180 -1.77 -6.65 -12.53
CA ALA A 180 -1.27 -8.03 -12.52
C ALA A 180 -1.00 -8.56 -11.11
N PRO A 181 -0.33 -7.82 -10.20
CA PRO A 181 -0.14 -8.27 -8.82
C PRO A 181 -1.44 -8.60 -8.09
N LEU A 182 -2.53 -7.85 -8.32
CA LEU A 182 -3.78 -8.00 -7.56
C LEU A 182 -4.79 -8.94 -8.21
N PHE A 183 -4.88 -8.96 -9.54
CA PHE A 183 -5.98 -9.61 -10.25
C PHE A 183 -5.58 -10.82 -11.08
N THR A 184 -4.33 -11.29 -11.02
CA THR A 184 -3.94 -12.54 -11.69
C THR A 184 -4.72 -13.73 -11.11
N GLY A 185 -5.46 -14.44 -11.97
CA GLY A 185 -6.29 -15.58 -11.56
C GLY A 185 -7.64 -15.20 -10.94
N VAL A 186 -8.02 -13.92 -10.97
CA VAL A 186 -9.31 -13.42 -10.46
C VAL A 186 -10.14 -12.93 -11.63
N SER A 187 -11.20 -13.66 -11.97
CA SER A 187 -12.12 -13.30 -13.09
C SER A 187 -13.25 -12.40 -12.64
N ASP A 188 -13.70 -12.57 -11.43
CA ASP A 188 -14.79 -11.81 -10.83
C ASP A 188 -14.69 -11.87 -9.30
N VAL A 189 -15.34 -10.94 -8.62
CA VAL A 189 -15.54 -10.95 -7.17
C VAL A 189 -16.96 -10.52 -6.87
N TYR A 190 -17.53 -11.07 -5.81
CA TYR A 190 -18.86 -10.68 -5.38
C TYR A 190 -18.82 -9.29 -4.72
N ALA A 191 -19.77 -8.47 -5.10
CA ALA A 191 -20.07 -7.21 -4.46
C ALA A 191 -21.60 -7.09 -4.37
N ASN A 192 -22.11 -6.18 -3.57
CA ASN A 192 -23.56 -5.99 -3.50
C ASN A 192 -23.94 -4.55 -3.80
N ASN A 193 -23.39 -3.59 -3.08
CA ASN A 193 -23.85 -2.21 -3.17
C ASN A 193 -22.82 -1.24 -2.58
N GLY A 194 -21.64 -1.22 -3.17
CA GLY A 194 -20.50 -0.50 -2.61
C GLY A 194 -20.43 1.00 -2.94
N ASN A 195 -19.61 1.72 -2.23
CA ASN A 195 -19.26 3.10 -2.55
C ASN A 195 -18.28 3.16 -3.72
N ASN A 196 -18.58 3.92 -4.78
CA ASN A 196 -17.59 4.16 -5.82
C ASN A 196 -16.32 4.78 -5.24
N ILE A 197 -15.17 4.23 -5.62
CA ILE A 197 -13.88 4.85 -5.29
C ILE A 197 -13.58 5.91 -6.35
N VAL A 198 -13.25 7.11 -5.89
CA VAL A 198 -12.91 8.26 -6.74
C VAL A 198 -11.56 8.85 -6.35
N ALA A 199 -10.94 9.55 -7.28
CA ALA A 199 -9.72 10.29 -6.98
C ALA A 199 -10.05 11.51 -6.10
N ALA A 200 -9.27 11.72 -5.06
CA ALA A 200 -9.21 12.95 -4.29
C ALA A 200 -8.05 13.82 -4.77
N ALA A 201 -7.75 14.89 -4.03
CA ALA A 201 -6.59 15.72 -4.34
C ALA A 201 -5.28 14.88 -4.32
N PRO A 202 -4.41 15.03 -5.32
CA PRO A 202 -3.14 14.29 -5.35
C PRO A 202 -2.28 14.56 -4.10
N VAL A 203 -1.69 13.50 -3.56
CA VAL A 203 -0.82 13.56 -2.39
C VAL A 203 0.63 13.34 -2.82
N SER A 204 1.52 14.26 -2.44
CA SER A 204 2.94 14.14 -2.78
C SER A 204 3.54 12.87 -2.16
N GLY A 205 4.28 12.10 -2.95
CA GLY A 205 4.88 10.86 -2.51
C GLY A 205 3.91 9.68 -2.39
N VAL A 206 2.69 9.79 -2.94
CA VAL A 206 1.73 8.68 -3.05
C VAL A 206 1.34 8.50 -4.51
N ALA A 207 1.52 7.30 -5.04
CA ALA A 207 1.00 6.89 -6.34
C ALA A 207 -0.35 6.19 -6.15
N THR A 208 -1.35 6.55 -6.95
CA THR A 208 -2.69 5.96 -6.88
C THR A 208 -3.10 5.36 -8.22
N GLN A 209 -3.86 4.28 -8.17
CA GLN A 209 -4.55 3.69 -9.31
C GLN A 209 -5.95 3.27 -8.89
N ILE A 210 -6.96 3.61 -9.69
CA ILE A 210 -8.34 3.15 -9.52
C ILE A 210 -8.65 2.19 -10.65
N PHE A 211 -9.27 1.05 -10.32
CA PHE A 211 -9.77 0.07 -11.25
C PHE A 211 -11.28 0.30 -11.44
N ASN A 212 -11.66 0.58 -12.67
CA ASN A 212 -13.04 0.85 -12.99
C ASN A 212 -13.67 -0.34 -13.70
N ASP A 213 -14.95 -0.59 -13.39
CA ASP A 213 -15.78 -1.51 -14.17
C ASP A 213 -16.07 -0.95 -15.57
N ALA A 214 -16.80 -1.71 -16.39
CA ALA A 214 -17.16 -1.30 -17.75
C ALA A 214 -18.06 -0.04 -17.80
N ASN A 215 -18.69 0.32 -16.69
CA ASN A 215 -19.58 1.49 -16.57
C ASN A 215 -18.84 2.71 -15.99
N GLY A 216 -17.57 2.56 -15.66
CA GLY A 216 -16.77 3.64 -15.08
C GLY A 216 -16.87 3.75 -13.56
N ASN A 217 -17.47 2.78 -12.87
CA ASN A 217 -17.50 2.76 -11.41
C ASN A 217 -16.15 2.31 -10.85
N GLY A 218 -15.55 3.09 -9.96
CA GLY A 218 -14.34 2.71 -9.24
C GLY A 218 -14.63 1.61 -8.22
N THR A 219 -14.14 0.41 -8.47
CA THR A 219 -14.45 -0.78 -7.67
C THR A 219 -13.30 -1.19 -6.75
N PHE A 220 -12.08 -0.99 -7.21
CA PHE A 220 -10.86 -1.19 -6.41
C PHE A 220 -9.91 -0.02 -6.61
N ALA A 221 -9.05 0.20 -5.62
CA ALA A 221 -7.95 1.14 -5.76
C ALA A 221 -6.71 0.69 -5.01
N VAL A 222 -5.58 1.20 -5.47
CA VAL A 222 -4.29 1.10 -4.77
C VAL A 222 -3.80 2.50 -4.49
N ALA A 223 -3.28 2.72 -3.29
CA ALA A 223 -2.41 3.84 -2.97
C ALA A 223 -1.09 3.28 -2.44
N GLN A 224 0.02 3.69 -3.04
CA GLN A 224 1.35 3.23 -2.66
C GLN A 224 2.26 4.42 -2.37
N VAL A 225 2.92 4.40 -1.21
CA VAL A 225 3.93 5.40 -0.85
C VAL A 225 5.14 5.17 -1.74
N VAL A 226 5.45 6.14 -2.59
CA VAL A 226 6.65 6.11 -3.43
C VAL A 226 7.77 6.84 -2.71
N THR A 227 8.75 6.09 -2.25
CA THR A 227 9.99 6.71 -1.77
C THR A 227 10.71 7.30 -2.96
N ALA A 228 11.08 8.58 -2.88
CA ALA A 228 12.00 9.14 -3.87
C ALA A 228 13.23 8.22 -3.89
N THR A 229 13.48 7.57 -5.03
CA THR A 229 14.71 6.80 -5.20
C THR A 229 15.85 7.79 -4.99
N PRO A 230 16.74 7.60 -4.00
CA PRO A 230 17.92 8.47 -3.89
C PRO A 230 18.58 8.45 -5.26
N GLU A 231 18.89 9.63 -5.80
CA GLU A 231 19.63 9.71 -7.05
C GLU A 231 20.80 8.74 -6.96
N PRO A 232 21.01 7.88 -7.97
CA PRO A 232 21.96 6.79 -7.84
C PRO A 232 23.28 7.33 -7.33
N ALA A 233 23.89 6.63 -6.37
CA ALA A 233 25.26 6.94 -5.91
C ALA A 233 26.25 7.10 -7.09
N SER A 234 25.88 6.67 -8.28
CA SER A 234 26.49 6.97 -9.57
C SER A 234 26.69 8.47 -9.85
N LEU A 235 25.77 9.37 -9.47
CA LEU A 235 25.99 10.81 -9.65
C LEU A 235 27.03 11.35 -8.65
N VAL A 236 27.01 10.84 -7.42
CA VAL A 236 28.03 11.15 -6.41
C VAL A 236 29.37 10.55 -6.83
N LEU A 237 29.39 9.30 -7.33
CA LEU A 237 30.58 8.65 -7.88
C LEU A 237 31.10 9.36 -9.14
N LEU A 238 30.23 9.80 -10.02
CA LEU A 238 30.62 10.58 -11.19
C LEU A 238 31.21 11.93 -10.79
N ALA A 239 30.58 12.65 -9.86
CA ALA A 239 31.10 13.93 -9.36
C ALA A 239 32.44 13.77 -8.64
N THR A 240 32.58 12.76 -7.79
CA THR A 240 33.86 12.46 -7.11
C THR A 240 34.93 11.93 -8.06
N GLY A 241 34.56 11.13 -9.07
CA GLY A 241 35.44 10.69 -10.16
C GLY A 241 35.97 11.86 -10.99
N LEU A 242 35.12 12.80 -11.37
CA LEU A 242 35.50 14.02 -12.10
C LEU A 242 36.41 14.94 -11.27
N LEU A 243 36.12 15.12 -9.98
CA LEU A 243 36.97 15.87 -9.06
C LEU A 243 38.34 15.22 -8.87
N GLY A 244 38.42 13.90 -8.90
CA GLY A 244 39.68 13.14 -8.84
C GLY A 244 40.55 13.26 -10.11
N LEU A 245 39.93 13.52 -11.28
CA LEU A 245 40.66 13.68 -12.54
C LEU A 245 41.33 15.06 -12.69
N VAL A 246 40.82 16.11 -12.04
CA VAL A 246 41.34 17.47 -12.15
C VAL A 246 42.83 17.59 -11.76
N PRO A 247 43.30 16.98 -10.65
CA PRO A 247 44.75 17.04 -10.31
C PRO A 247 45.60 16.18 -11.25
N ALA A 248 45.06 15.10 -11.84
CA ALA A 248 45.81 14.25 -12.77
C ALA A 248 46.10 14.99 -14.10
N VAL A 249 45.11 15.70 -14.62
CA VAL A 249 45.25 16.52 -15.84
C VAL A 249 46.20 17.66 -15.62
N ARG A 250 46.15 18.38 -14.48
CA ARG A 250 47.06 19.48 -14.14
C ARG A 250 48.53 19.04 -14.00
N ARG A 251 48.80 17.79 -13.61
CA ARG A 251 50.17 17.28 -13.56
C ARG A 251 50.78 16.99 -14.90
N ARG A 252 49.96 16.59 -15.88
CA ARG A 252 50.41 16.30 -17.26
C ARG A 252 50.72 17.55 -18.07
N SER A 253 50.12 18.69 -17.77
CA SER A 253 50.33 19.94 -18.48
C SER A 253 51.57 20.73 -18.00
N ARG A 254 52.30 20.20 -17.00
CA ARG A 254 53.50 20.83 -16.41
C ARG A 254 54.81 20.06 -16.68
N SER A 255 54.73 18.96 -17.42
CA SER A 255 55.84 18.20 -17.96
C SER A 255 55.98 18.44 -19.45
#